data_73a8f80cafa02392c8e88381c4975bbd
#
_entry.id   73a8f80cafa02392c8e88381c4975bbd
#
_cell.length_a   1.000
_cell.length_b   1.000
_cell.length_c   1.000
_cell.angle_alpha   90.00
_cell.angle_beta   90.00
_cell.angle_gamma   90.00
#
_symmetry.space_group_name_H-M   'P 1'
#
loop_
_entity.id
_entity.type
_entity.pdbx_description
1 polymer ?
#
loop_
_entity_poly.entity_id
_entity_poly.type
_entity_poly.pdbx_seq_one_letter_code
_entity_poly.pdbx_strand_id
1 'polypeptide(L)'
;MKNLLYIGNNLETAKTNISSIGILGKLLEAEGYNLRYASSYNNKLMRLLHMVWSCIKNSKWADAVLIDTYSTQNFYYALICSQICRLFGVPYLPILHGGNLPSRLEKNPRLCKLIFGHSQLNISPSLFLKSKFEDFGFDNIEFIPNSIQIENY
;
A
#
# COMPACT_ATOMS: atom_id res chain seq x y z
N MET A 1 14.41 2.52 16.22
CA MET A 1 13.18 2.96 15.53
C MET A 1 13.20 2.50 14.09
N LYS A 2 12.10 1.96 13.60
CA LYS A 2 12.02 1.51 12.20
C LYS A 2 11.55 2.65 11.30
N ASN A 3 12.14 2.71 10.12
CA ASN A 3 11.83 3.69 9.09
C ASN A 3 10.88 3.09 8.07
N LEU A 4 9.75 3.73 7.85
CA LEU A 4 8.72 3.27 6.92
C LEU A 4 8.46 4.33 5.84
N LEU A 5 8.45 3.92 4.59
CA LEU A 5 7.95 4.72 3.49
C LEU A 5 6.51 4.29 3.20
N TYR A 6 5.57 5.21 3.23
CA TYR A 6 4.17 4.93 2.95
C TYR A 6 3.76 5.54 1.60
N ILE A 7 3.46 4.66 0.66
CA ILE A 7 3.04 5.02 -0.70
C ILE A 7 1.52 4.92 -0.79
N GLY A 8 0.86 6.02 -1.10
CA GLY A 8 -0.58 6.06 -1.25
C GLY A 8 -1.06 7.42 -1.73
N ASN A 9 -2.37 7.57 -1.84
CA ASN A 9 -2.99 8.83 -2.23
C ASN A 9 -3.19 9.73 -1.01
N ASN A 10 -2.20 10.55 -0.71
CA ASN A 10 -2.25 11.51 0.39
C ASN A 10 -2.88 12.84 -0.09
N LEU A 11 -4.14 12.79 -0.52
CA LEU A 11 -4.91 13.90 -1.05
C LEU A 11 -5.87 14.44 0.02
N GLU A 12 -5.33 14.94 1.12
CA GLU A 12 -6.14 15.58 2.16
C GLU A 12 -6.58 16.97 1.69
N THR A 13 -7.85 17.12 1.37
CA THR A 13 -8.49 18.42 1.23
C THR A 13 -9.52 18.58 2.34
N ALA A 14 -9.80 19.81 2.74
CA ALA A 14 -10.75 20.13 3.82
C ALA A 14 -12.18 19.60 3.58
N LYS A 15 -12.47 19.06 2.41
CA LYS A 15 -13.80 18.56 2.00
C LYS A 15 -13.86 17.05 1.79
N THR A 16 -12.74 16.32 1.90
CA THR A 16 -12.70 14.87 1.67
C THR A 16 -12.47 14.13 2.99
N ASN A 17 -13.00 12.92 3.05
CA ASN A 17 -12.73 12.01 4.15
C ASN A 17 -11.21 11.82 4.33
N ILE A 18 -10.78 11.69 5.58
CA ILE A 18 -9.39 11.38 5.89
C ILE A 18 -9.00 10.09 5.18
N SER A 19 -7.94 10.13 4.39
CA SER A 19 -7.45 8.97 3.66
C SER A 19 -6.86 7.92 4.60
N SER A 20 -6.84 6.67 4.16
CA SER A 20 -6.22 5.57 4.93
C SER A 20 -4.77 5.88 5.32
N ILE A 21 -4.03 6.51 4.42
CA ILE A 21 -2.65 6.91 4.66
C ILE A 21 -2.56 7.94 5.80
N GLY A 22 -3.51 8.87 5.87
CA GLY A 22 -3.55 9.87 6.93
C GLY A 22 -3.86 9.28 8.30
N ILE A 23 -4.73 8.29 8.37
CA ILE A 23 -5.10 7.63 9.64
C ILE A 23 -4.00 6.68 10.10
N LEU A 24 -3.65 5.71 9.26
CA LEU A 24 -2.68 4.68 9.62
C LEU A 24 -1.29 5.27 9.84
N GLY A 25 -0.90 6.25 9.03
CA GLY A 25 0.38 6.94 9.18
C GLY A 25 0.53 7.58 10.55
N LYS A 26 -0.47 8.31 11.02
CA LYS A 26 -0.45 8.93 12.34
C LYS A 26 -0.39 7.92 13.48
N LEU A 27 -1.11 6.79 13.33
CA LEU A 27 -1.07 5.72 14.33
C LEU A 27 0.32 5.09 14.42
N LEU A 28 0.95 4.85 13.28
CA LEU A 28 2.31 4.30 13.23
C LEU A 28 3.34 5.28 13.81
N GLU A 29 3.20 6.57 13.54
CA GLU A 29 4.06 7.60 14.14
C GLU A 29 3.89 7.63 15.67
N ALA A 30 2.66 7.49 16.17
CA ALA A 30 2.38 7.42 17.60
C ALA A 30 3.03 6.19 18.26
N GLU A 31 3.17 5.09 17.52
CA GLU A 31 3.86 3.88 17.99
C GLU A 31 5.39 3.97 17.90
N GLY A 32 5.93 5.07 17.42
CA GLY A 32 7.36 5.34 17.38
C GLY A 32 8.06 5.02 16.05
N TYR A 33 7.31 4.78 14.98
CA TYR A 33 7.91 4.60 13.66
C TYR A 33 8.22 5.95 13.01
N ASN A 34 9.31 5.99 12.25
CA ASN A 34 9.63 7.15 11.42
C ASN A 34 9.00 6.97 10.05
N LEU A 35 8.11 7.87 9.65
CA LEU A 35 7.43 7.77 8.37
C LEU A 35 7.84 8.88 7.39
N ARG A 36 7.91 8.49 6.12
CA ARG A 36 7.92 9.38 4.97
C ARG A 36 6.77 8.97 4.06
N TYR A 37 6.15 9.94 3.39
CA TYR A 37 4.95 9.72 2.59
C TYR A 37 5.16 10.11 1.12
N ALA A 38 4.46 9.41 0.23
CA ALA A 38 4.24 9.75 -1.16
C ALA A 38 2.88 9.18 -1.61
N SER A 39 2.00 9.87 -2.29
CA SER A 39 2.21 11.19 -2.87
C SER A 39 0.97 12.06 -2.67
N SER A 40 1.18 13.39 -2.62
CA SER A 40 0.13 14.41 -2.49
C SER A 40 -0.19 15.13 -3.80
N TYR A 41 0.42 14.74 -4.91
CA TYR A 41 0.17 15.36 -6.22
C TYR A 41 -1.19 14.96 -6.79
N ASN A 42 -1.96 15.95 -7.26
CA ASN A 42 -3.27 15.71 -7.89
C ASN A 42 -3.14 15.13 -9.30
N ASN A 43 -2.13 15.54 -10.05
CA ASN A 43 -1.86 15.02 -11.38
C ASN A 43 -1.36 13.56 -11.29
N LYS A 44 -2.01 12.65 -12.02
CA LYS A 44 -1.70 11.23 -11.96
C LYS A 44 -0.27 10.89 -12.37
N LEU A 45 0.24 11.54 -13.42
CA LEU A 45 1.61 11.31 -13.88
C LEU A 45 2.63 11.83 -12.86
N MET A 46 2.42 13.03 -12.35
CA MET A 46 3.29 13.61 -11.32
C MET A 46 3.27 12.78 -10.05
N ARG A 47 2.10 12.25 -9.68
CA ARG A 47 1.95 11.35 -8.53
C ARG A 47 2.77 10.08 -8.73
N LEU A 48 2.67 9.45 -9.90
CA LEU A 48 3.46 8.25 -10.21
C LEU A 48 4.96 8.55 -10.17
N LEU A 49 5.40 9.63 -10.79
CA LEU A 49 6.81 10.02 -10.80
C LEU A 49 7.33 10.30 -9.38
N HIS A 50 6.52 10.94 -8.54
CA HIS A 50 6.87 11.18 -7.15
C HIS A 50 6.95 9.87 -6.35
N MET A 51 6.02 8.95 -6.55
CA MET A 51 6.04 7.63 -5.89
C MET A 51 7.29 6.85 -6.28
N VAL A 52 7.61 6.79 -7.58
CA VAL A 52 8.80 6.11 -8.11
C VAL A 52 10.07 6.72 -7.53
N TRP A 53 10.19 8.05 -7.60
CA TRP A 53 11.33 8.76 -7.04
C TRP A 53 11.50 8.53 -5.54
N SER A 54 10.39 8.53 -4.79
CA SER A 54 10.39 8.29 -3.35
C SER A 54 10.89 6.87 -3.02
N CYS A 55 10.47 5.87 -3.79
CA CYS A 55 10.95 4.50 -3.62
C CYS A 55 12.47 4.41 -3.85
N ILE A 56 12.98 5.04 -4.90
CA ILE A 56 14.41 5.03 -5.22
C ILE A 56 15.20 5.80 -4.16
N LYS A 57 14.79 7.03 -3.87
CA LYS A 57 15.47 7.90 -2.92
C LYS A 57 15.55 7.31 -1.51
N ASN A 58 14.50 6.65 -1.08
CA ASN A 58 14.39 6.11 0.26
C ASN A 58 14.78 4.63 0.37
N SER A 59 15.27 4.01 -0.70
CA SER A 59 15.59 2.58 -0.72
C SER A 59 16.61 2.15 0.33
N LYS A 60 17.53 3.03 0.69
CA LYS A 60 18.53 2.77 1.74
C LYS A 60 18.07 3.21 3.13
N TRP A 61 17.12 4.12 3.19
CA TRP A 61 16.59 4.65 4.45
C TRP A 61 15.48 3.78 5.02
N ALA A 62 14.56 3.30 4.16
CA ALA A 62 13.37 2.57 4.58
C ALA A 62 13.70 1.13 4.97
N ASP A 63 13.23 0.71 6.12
CA ASP A 63 13.26 -0.69 6.55
C ASP A 63 12.16 -1.51 5.87
N ALA A 64 11.05 -0.85 5.53
CA ALA A 64 9.95 -1.43 4.76
C ALA A 64 9.16 -0.33 4.06
N VAL A 65 8.43 -0.71 3.02
CA VAL A 65 7.55 0.17 2.24
C VAL A 65 6.12 -0.33 2.34
N LEU A 66 5.20 0.52 2.80
CA LEU A 66 3.77 0.26 2.80
C LEU A 66 3.18 0.81 1.50
N ILE A 67 2.38 0.03 0.80
CA ILE A 67 1.82 0.41 -0.50
C ILE A 67 0.31 0.23 -0.47
N ASP A 68 -0.45 1.33 -0.48
CA ASP A 68 -1.89 1.27 -0.68
C ASP A 68 -2.21 0.70 -2.05
N THR A 69 -2.99 -0.37 -2.09
CA THR A 69 -3.26 -1.14 -3.30
C THR A 69 -4.76 -1.21 -3.56
N TYR A 70 -5.17 -0.72 -4.73
CA TYR A 70 -6.56 -0.68 -5.19
C TYR A 70 -6.73 -1.46 -6.49
N SER A 71 -7.96 -1.78 -6.84
CA SER A 71 -8.30 -2.44 -8.10
C SER A 71 -8.35 -1.51 -9.31
N THR A 72 -8.35 -0.20 -9.09
CA THR A 72 -8.43 0.85 -10.12
C THR A 72 -7.06 1.12 -10.76
N GLN A 73 -6.88 2.28 -11.39
CA GLN A 73 -5.59 2.70 -11.94
C GLN A 73 -4.46 2.71 -10.91
N ASN A 74 -4.80 2.88 -9.64
CA ASN A 74 -3.84 2.82 -8.55
C ASN A 74 -3.19 1.43 -8.39
N PHE A 75 -3.80 0.39 -8.96
CA PHE A 75 -3.19 -0.94 -9.07
C PHE A 75 -1.83 -0.89 -9.77
N TYR A 76 -1.74 -0.09 -10.84
CA TYR A 76 -0.49 0.06 -11.58
C TYR A 76 0.57 0.84 -10.83
N TYR A 77 0.18 1.76 -9.95
CA TYR A 77 1.11 2.42 -9.03
C TYR A 77 1.75 1.41 -8.08
N ALA A 78 0.93 0.54 -7.50
CA ALA A 78 1.41 -0.54 -6.64
C ALA A 78 2.31 -1.52 -7.40
N LEU A 79 1.96 -1.85 -8.65
CA LEU A 79 2.79 -2.72 -9.50
C LEU A 79 4.18 -2.11 -9.69
N ILE A 80 4.26 -0.88 -10.13
CA ILE A 80 5.53 -0.21 -10.42
C ILE A 80 6.36 -0.05 -9.13
N CYS A 81 5.76 0.47 -8.06
CA CYS A 81 6.46 0.69 -6.80
C CYS A 81 6.96 -0.62 -6.19
N SER A 82 6.17 -1.69 -6.23
CA SER A 82 6.57 -3.00 -5.72
C SER A 82 7.76 -3.57 -6.50
N GLN A 83 7.80 -3.40 -7.82
CA GLN A 83 8.91 -3.88 -8.63
C GLN A 83 10.19 -3.08 -8.36
N ILE A 84 10.08 -1.79 -8.10
CA ILE A 84 11.22 -0.98 -7.68
C ILE A 84 11.74 -1.44 -6.31
N CYS A 85 10.86 -1.71 -5.36
CA CYS A 85 11.25 -2.27 -4.07
C CYS A 85 12.00 -3.60 -4.22
N ARG A 86 11.54 -4.47 -5.12
CA ARG A 86 12.24 -5.73 -5.42
C ARG A 86 13.63 -5.49 -5.99
N LEU A 87 13.75 -4.54 -6.93
CA LEU A 87 15.03 -4.21 -7.56
C LEU A 87 16.06 -3.73 -6.54
N PHE A 88 15.63 -2.94 -5.56
CA PHE A 88 16.51 -2.40 -4.52
C PHE A 88 16.58 -3.29 -3.27
N GLY A 89 15.88 -4.41 -3.24
CA GLY A 89 15.91 -5.34 -2.10
C GLY A 89 15.23 -4.81 -0.84
N VAL A 90 14.25 -3.91 -0.97
CA VAL A 90 13.50 -3.35 0.16
C VAL A 90 12.22 -4.17 0.36
N PRO A 91 11.95 -4.68 1.58
CA PRO A 91 10.68 -5.35 1.87
C PRO A 91 9.50 -4.39 1.67
N TYR A 92 8.42 -4.87 1.10
CA TYR A 92 7.20 -4.08 0.94
C TYR A 92 5.96 -4.86 1.36
N LEU A 93 4.97 -4.11 1.84
CA LEU A 93 3.72 -4.65 2.35
C LEU A 93 2.54 -3.96 1.65
N PRO A 94 1.89 -4.61 0.68
CA PRO A 94 0.67 -4.09 0.09
C PRO A 94 -0.46 -4.06 1.13
N ILE A 95 -1.11 -2.91 1.26
CA ILE A 95 -2.32 -2.74 2.07
C ILE A 95 -3.50 -2.75 1.12
N LEU A 96 -4.32 -3.79 1.20
CA LEU A 96 -5.40 -4.04 0.25
C LEU A 96 -6.61 -3.15 0.56
N HIS A 97 -7.16 -2.52 -0.46
CA HIS A 97 -8.33 -1.65 -0.35
C HIS A 97 -9.39 -2.02 -1.37
N GLY A 98 -10.64 -2.02 -0.92
CA GLY A 98 -11.81 -2.24 -1.77
C GLY A 98 -12.11 -3.70 -2.07
N GLY A 99 -13.38 -3.96 -2.34
CA GLY A 99 -13.89 -5.31 -2.59
C GLY A 99 -13.62 -5.84 -4.00
N ASN A 100 -13.05 -5.04 -4.91
CA ASN A 100 -12.88 -5.39 -6.32
C ASN A 100 -11.52 -5.99 -6.69
N LEU A 101 -10.62 -6.14 -5.72
CA LEU A 101 -9.31 -6.79 -5.95
C LEU A 101 -9.44 -8.23 -6.46
N PRO A 102 -10.43 -9.05 -6.04
CA PRO A 102 -10.63 -10.37 -6.64
C PRO A 102 -10.78 -10.35 -8.15
N SER A 103 -11.37 -9.30 -8.72
CA SER A 103 -11.45 -9.10 -10.17
C SER A 103 -10.07 -8.99 -10.81
N ARG A 104 -9.11 -8.34 -10.15
CA ARG A 104 -7.72 -8.27 -10.62
C ARG A 104 -7.03 -9.63 -10.56
N LEU A 105 -7.29 -10.42 -9.52
CA LEU A 105 -6.76 -11.78 -9.39
C LEU A 105 -7.19 -12.66 -10.57
N GLU A 106 -8.45 -12.52 -11.01
CA GLU A 106 -9.00 -13.27 -12.15
C GLU A 106 -8.48 -12.75 -13.50
N LYS A 107 -8.49 -11.43 -13.70
CA LYS A 107 -8.17 -10.80 -14.98
C LYS A 107 -6.67 -10.64 -15.23
N ASN A 108 -5.91 -10.36 -14.19
CA ASN A 108 -4.48 -10.05 -14.29
C ASN A 108 -3.66 -10.93 -13.31
N PRO A 109 -3.75 -12.26 -13.39
CA PRO A 109 -3.10 -13.14 -12.41
C PRO A 109 -1.59 -13.00 -12.38
N ARG A 110 -0.96 -12.76 -13.52
CA ARG A 110 0.51 -12.58 -13.62
C ARG A 110 0.97 -11.31 -12.91
N LEU A 111 0.24 -10.19 -13.11
CA LEU A 111 0.56 -8.92 -12.47
C LEU A 111 0.33 -9.00 -10.97
N CYS A 112 -0.74 -9.65 -10.54
CA CYS A 112 -1.00 -9.89 -9.13
C CYS A 112 0.11 -10.73 -8.48
N LYS A 113 0.60 -11.75 -9.16
CA LYS A 113 1.72 -12.56 -8.67
C LYS A 113 2.99 -11.74 -8.51
N LEU A 114 3.26 -10.81 -9.44
CA LEU A 114 4.42 -9.91 -9.33
C LEU A 114 4.34 -9.02 -8.09
N ILE A 115 3.16 -8.49 -7.79
CA ILE A 115 2.97 -7.61 -6.61
C ILE A 115 2.92 -8.45 -5.34
N PHE A 116 1.95 -9.34 -5.24
CA PHE A 116 1.54 -9.99 -3.98
C PHE A 116 2.37 -11.22 -3.65
N GLY A 117 2.87 -11.92 -4.66
CA GLY A 117 3.68 -13.12 -4.47
C GLY A 117 5.08 -12.85 -3.93
N HIS A 118 5.60 -11.67 -4.17
CA HIS A 118 6.94 -11.25 -3.75
C HIS A 118 6.93 -10.26 -2.58
N SER A 119 5.75 -9.90 -2.06
CA SER A 119 5.65 -9.04 -0.90
C SER A 119 6.11 -9.76 0.37
N GLN A 120 6.54 -8.99 1.35
CA GLN A 120 6.84 -9.51 2.68
C GLN A 120 5.56 -10.05 3.32
N LEU A 121 4.47 -9.29 3.20
CA LEU A 121 3.16 -9.64 3.72
C LEU A 121 2.11 -8.78 3.03
N ASN A 122 0.98 -9.36 2.65
CA ASN A 122 -0.18 -8.62 2.17
C ASN A 122 -1.14 -8.40 3.32
N ILE A 123 -1.62 -7.19 3.51
CA ILE A 123 -2.50 -6.82 4.62
C ILE A 123 -3.92 -6.67 4.10
N SER A 124 -4.82 -7.54 4.56
CA SER A 124 -6.21 -7.56 4.15
C SER A 124 -7.10 -6.95 5.24
N PRO A 125 -7.98 -5.99 4.88
CA PRO A 125 -8.91 -5.38 5.83
C PRO A 125 -10.14 -6.24 6.12
N SER A 126 -10.32 -7.35 5.42
CA SER A 126 -11.46 -8.24 5.59
C SER A 126 -11.08 -9.71 5.44
N LEU A 127 -11.83 -10.57 6.11
CA LEU A 127 -11.67 -12.02 5.97
C LEU A 127 -12.09 -12.50 4.57
N PHE A 128 -13.08 -11.83 3.96
CA PHE A 128 -13.51 -12.12 2.59
C PHE A 128 -12.36 -11.96 1.60
N LEU A 129 -11.66 -10.83 1.65
CA LEU A 129 -10.56 -10.53 0.75
C LEU A 129 -9.36 -11.47 1.00
N LYS A 130 -9.07 -11.75 2.27
CA LYS A 130 -8.05 -12.73 2.65
C LYS A 130 -8.35 -14.10 2.04
N SER A 131 -9.59 -14.58 2.19
CA SER A 131 -10.03 -15.86 1.65
C SER A 131 -9.87 -15.92 0.11
N LYS A 132 -10.20 -14.84 -0.60
CA LYS A 132 -10.03 -14.76 -2.04
C LYS A 132 -8.57 -14.85 -2.47
N PHE A 133 -7.68 -14.17 -1.77
CA PHE A 133 -6.24 -14.26 -2.04
C PHE A 133 -5.70 -15.66 -1.76
N GLU A 134 -6.14 -16.30 -0.70
CA GLU A 134 -5.75 -17.69 -0.38
C GLU A 134 -6.23 -18.65 -1.48
N ASP A 135 -7.44 -18.47 -2.01
CA ASP A 135 -7.98 -19.29 -3.10
C ASP A 135 -7.11 -19.19 -4.38
N PHE A 136 -6.44 -18.08 -4.59
CA PHE A 136 -5.50 -17.88 -5.70
C PHE A 136 -4.06 -18.29 -5.38
N GLY A 137 -3.83 -18.89 -4.21
CA GLY A 137 -2.54 -19.46 -3.83
C GLY A 137 -1.61 -18.51 -3.07
N PHE A 138 -2.09 -17.36 -2.61
CA PHE A 138 -1.31 -16.45 -1.78
C PHE A 138 -1.45 -16.84 -0.30
N ASP A 139 -0.36 -17.28 0.31
CA ASP A 139 -0.31 -17.64 1.72
C ASP A 139 0.30 -16.56 2.62
N ASN A 140 0.98 -15.59 2.02
CA ASN A 140 1.59 -14.45 2.69
C ASN A 140 0.58 -13.30 2.87
N ILE A 141 -0.52 -13.58 3.57
CA ILE A 141 -1.60 -12.61 3.78
C ILE A 141 -2.12 -12.70 5.21
N GLU A 142 -2.32 -11.52 5.83
CA GLU A 142 -2.86 -11.40 7.17
C GLU A 142 -4.08 -10.49 7.20
N PHE A 143 -5.02 -10.83 8.05
CA PHE A 143 -6.19 -10.01 8.30
C PHE A 143 -5.87 -8.97 9.38
N ILE A 144 -5.91 -7.71 9.00
CA ILE A 144 -5.80 -6.59 9.93
C ILE A 144 -6.92 -5.60 9.58
N PRO A 145 -7.90 -5.40 10.46
CA PRO A 145 -9.02 -4.48 10.19
C PRO A 145 -8.54 -3.07 9.92
N ASN A 146 -9.32 -2.31 9.14
CA ASN A 146 -9.04 -0.90 8.91
C ASN A 146 -9.02 -0.13 10.23
N SER A 147 -8.04 0.75 10.36
CA SER A 147 -7.92 1.64 11.52
C SER A 147 -9.01 2.71 11.49
N ILE A 148 -9.67 2.92 12.62
CA ILE A 148 -10.66 3.98 12.82
C ILE A 148 -10.21 4.87 13.97
N GLN A 149 -10.39 6.19 13.78
CA GLN A 149 -10.21 7.15 14.87
C GLN A 149 -11.54 7.28 15.62
N ILE A 150 -11.59 6.74 16.82
CA ILE A 150 -12.81 6.72 17.66
C ILE A 150 -13.27 8.16 17.98
N GLU A 151 -12.36 9.11 18.02
CA GLU A 151 -12.64 10.53 18.29
C GLU A 151 -13.54 11.20 17.25
N ASN A 152 -13.73 10.57 16.10
CA ASN A 152 -14.55 11.08 14.98
C ASN A 152 -15.96 10.44 14.92
N TYR A 153 -16.36 9.68 15.94
CA TYR A 153 -17.68 9.02 16.05
C TYR A 153 -18.48 9.53 17.24
#